data_600f1de1fad3b69a58bc3e3974698f91
#
_entry.id   600f1de1fad3b69a58bc3e3974698f91
#
_cell.length_a   1.000
_cell.length_b   1.000
_cell.length_c   1.000
_cell.angle_alpha   90.00
_cell.angle_beta   90.00
_cell.angle_gamma   90.00
#
_symmetry.space_group_name_H-M   'P 1'
#
loop_
_entity.id
_entity.type
_entity.pdbx_description
1 polymer ?
#
loop_
_entity_poly.entity_id
_entity_poly.type
_entity_poly.pdbx_seq_one_letter_code
_entity_poly.pdbx_strand_id
1 'polypeptide(L)'
;MKYKISIIFFASLIFFPAFGQEMEPNQSLSVARFDIDWDEFNLPSRDAVIIPFDDIHETTWQVNFENKLLMGNPEGVAVVRLHDANIEDKFIEIGMGGIPDRNFWVAIQLPEEGYVVVHNKLDRGWLPGAKVILAYADTAGLTINNGERIVITNLDVEGFAIESYSVWGMKGSQDPPATTAGFLNLEVLSGDPKDGPLHMFPFYLVGALGIVIAFLLFTKKRN
;
A
#
# COMPACT_ATOMS: atom_id res chain seq x y z
N MET A 1 28.00 4.51 52.09
CA MET A 1 26.91 5.18 51.40
C MET A 1 27.31 5.99 50.15
N LYS A 2 28.61 6.08 49.79
CA LYS A 2 29.09 6.90 48.66
C LYS A 2 29.15 6.18 47.29
N TYR A 3 29.06 4.84 47.25
CA TYR A 3 29.19 4.09 45.99
C TYR A 3 27.87 3.84 45.24
N LYS A 4 26.73 4.04 45.87
CA LYS A 4 25.42 3.81 45.26
C LYS A 4 24.95 4.89 44.30
N ILE A 5 25.45 6.13 44.47
CA ILE A 5 25.13 7.27 43.62
C ILE A 5 25.89 7.23 42.29
N SER A 6 27.15 6.71 42.31
CA SER A 6 27.96 6.60 41.09
C SER A 6 27.42 5.61 40.05
N ILE A 7 26.77 4.52 40.48
CA ILE A 7 26.23 3.51 39.55
C ILE A 7 25.00 4.04 38.82
N ILE A 8 24.17 4.82 39.50
CA ILE A 8 22.98 5.42 38.88
C ILE A 8 23.40 6.49 37.85
N PHE A 9 24.45 7.24 38.16
CA PHE A 9 24.97 8.26 37.23
C PHE A 9 25.68 7.62 36.00
N PHE A 10 26.32 6.47 36.17
CA PHE A 10 26.94 5.74 35.06
C PHE A 10 25.92 5.08 34.17
N ALA A 11 24.83 4.54 34.72
CA ALA A 11 23.73 3.96 33.94
C ALA A 11 22.97 5.03 33.12
N SER A 12 22.82 6.25 33.68
CA SER A 12 22.23 7.36 32.92
C SER A 12 23.13 7.90 31.82
N LEU A 13 24.46 7.86 32.00
CA LEU A 13 25.43 8.29 30.99
C LEU A 13 25.57 7.32 29.81
N ILE A 14 25.27 6.03 30.01
CA ILE A 14 25.28 5.04 28.92
C ILE A 14 24.01 5.13 28.04
N PHE A 15 22.92 5.64 28.61
CA PHE A 15 21.66 5.80 27.85
C PHE A 15 21.53 7.15 27.13
N PHE A 16 22.26 8.19 27.57
CA PHE A 16 22.16 9.51 26.96
C PHE A 16 22.78 9.66 25.56
N PRO A 17 23.86 8.97 25.16
CA PRO A 17 24.33 9.08 23.78
C PRO A 17 23.44 8.39 22.77
N ALA A 18 22.54 7.50 23.19
CA ALA A 18 21.56 6.90 22.28
C ALA A 18 20.40 7.85 21.94
N PHE A 19 20.17 8.88 22.73
CA PHE A 19 19.16 9.92 22.47
C PHE A 19 19.70 11.17 21.79
N GLY A 20 21.03 11.30 21.65
CA GLY A 20 21.69 12.45 21.06
C GLY A 20 22.24 12.24 19.66
N GLN A 21 22.06 11.08 19.06
CA GLN A 21 22.15 10.99 17.61
C GLN A 21 20.94 11.74 17.06
N GLU A 22 21.19 12.86 16.37
CA GLU A 22 20.24 13.38 15.40
C GLU A 22 19.84 12.17 14.57
N MET A 23 18.60 11.68 14.78
CA MET A 23 17.99 10.78 13.83
C MET A 23 17.96 11.58 12.54
N GLU A 24 18.77 11.19 11.57
CA GLU A 24 18.54 11.62 10.20
C GLU A 24 17.04 11.46 9.96
N PRO A 25 16.37 12.45 9.34
CA PRO A 25 14.95 12.35 9.10
C PRO A 25 14.76 11.02 8.37
N ASN A 26 14.23 10.03 9.10
CA ASN A 26 13.88 8.74 8.53
C ASN A 26 13.13 9.04 7.25
N GLN A 27 13.50 8.37 6.17
CA GLN A 27 12.74 8.43 4.94
C GLN A 27 11.28 8.19 5.31
N SER A 28 10.55 9.28 5.41
CA SER A 28 9.14 9.25 5.74
C SER A 28 8.47 8.50 4.60
N LEU A 29 7.62 7.53 4.92
CA LEU A 29 6.73 6.92 3.94
C LEU A 29 6.17 8.03 3.07
N SER A 30 6.53 8.03 1.80
CA SER A 30 5.96 8.97 0.86
C SER A 30 4.51 8.59 0.63
N VAL A 31 3.60 9.56 0.72
CA VAL A 31 2.17 9.33 0.56
C VAL A 31 1.66 10.26 -0.53
N ALA A 32 1.17 9.68 -1.63
CA ALA A 32 0.44 10.41 -2.65
C ALA A 32 -1.03 9.98 -2.66
N ARG A 33 -1.94 10.93 -2.90
CA ARG A 33 -3.39 10.68 -2.94
C ARG A 33 -4.00 11.34 -4.16
N PHE A 34 -4.85 10.60 -4.84
CA PHE A 34 -5.55 11.01 -6.05
C PHE A 34 -7.04 10.71 -5.89
N ASP A 35 -7.87 11.70 -6.15
CA ASP A 35 -9.31 11.55 -6.30
C ASP A 35 -9.61 11.54 -7.78
N ILE A 36 -9.97 10.39 -8.31
CA ILE A 36 -10.19 10.16 -9.74
C ILE A 36 -11.70 10.20 -9.98
N ASP A 37 -12.15 11.18 -10.74
CA ASP A 37 -13.56 11.40 -11.00
C ASP A 37 -14.15 10.32 -11.93
N TRP A 38 -15.45 10.13 -11.84
CA TRP A 38 -16.18 9.09 -12.57
C TRP A 38 -16.07 9.20 -14.09
N ASP A 39 -15.94 10.38 -14.64
CA ASP A 39 -15.89 10.63 -16.08
C ASP A 39 -14.59 10.12 -16.72
N GLU A 40 -13.51 10.04 -15.96
CA GLU A 40 -12.24 9.45 -16.40
C GLU A 40 -12.38 7.93 -16.71
N PHE A 41 -13.32 7.26 -16.06
CA PHE A 41 -13.63 5.84 -16.33
C PHE A 41 -14.57 5.63 -17.53
N ASN A 42 -14.92 6.67 -18.27
CA ASN A 42 -15.72 6.58 -19.49
C ASN A 42 -14.88 6.67 -20.77
N LEU A 43 -13.55 6.70 -20.63
CA LEU A 43 -12.61 6.63 -21.73
C LEU A 43 -12.27 5.17 -22.04
N PRO A 44 -12.06 4.78 -23.31
CA PRO A 44 -11.52 3.48 -23.66
C PRO A 44 -10.04 3.41 -23.32
N SER A 45 -9.49 2.20 -23.14
CA SER A 45 -8.09 2.00 -22.73
C SER A 45 -7.06 2.69 -23.63
N ARG A 46 -7.34 2.83 -24.94
CA ARG A 46 -6.45 3.51 -25.92
C ARG A 46 -6.36 5.01 -25.70
N ASP A 47 -7.34 5.61 -25.03
CA ASP A 47 -7.42 7.05 -24.76
C ASP A 47 -7.05 7.35 -23.28
N ALA A 48 -6.67 6.34 -22.52
CA ALA A 48 -6.25 6.49 -21.11
C ALA A 48 -4.95 7.31 -21.02
N VAL A 49 -4.95 8.29 -20.12
CA VAL A 49 -3.80 9.14 -19.88
C VAL A 49 -2.95 8.54 -18.77
N ILE A 50 -1.65 8.48 -18.96
CA ILE A 50 -0.70 8.06 -17.92
C ILE A 50 -0.39 9.28 -17.04
N ILE A 51 -0.64 9.13 -15.74
CA ILE A 51 -0.44 10.16 -14.72
C ILE A 51 0.70 9.72 -13.81
N PRO A 52 1.84 10.45 -13.78
CA PRO A 52 2.96 10.08 -12.93
C PRO A 52 2.64 10.30 -11.46
N PHE A 53 3.25 9.49 -10.61
CA PHE A 53 3.34 9.77 -9.18
C PHE A 53 4.54 10.70 -8.95
N ASP A 54 4.30 11.88 -8.44
CA ASP A 54 5.38 12.81 -8.14
C ASP A 54 6.29 12.19 -7.06
N ASP A 55 7.59 12.09 -7.36
CA ASP A 55 8.65 11.62 -6.46
C ASP A 55 8.51 10.17 -5.92
N ILE A 56 7.76 9.30 -6.58
CA ILE A 56 7.60 7.89 -6.18
C ILE A 56 8.19 6.97 -7.26
N HIS A 57 9.34 6.33 -6.95
CA HIS A 57 10.03 5.35 -7.82
C HIS A 57 10.55 4.16 -7.00
N GLU A 58 9.75 3.70 -6.03
CA GLU A 58 10.18 2.71 -5.05
C GLU A 58 9.80 1.30 -5.45
N THR A 59 10.65 0.34 -5.09
CA THR A 59 10.42 -1.11 -5.25
C THR A 59 9.73 -1.72 -4.04
N THR A 60 9.39 -0.92 -3.03
CA THR A 60 8.55 -1.31 -1.90
C THR A 60 7.45 -0.29 -1.77
N TRP A 61 6.21 -0.73 -2.03
CA TRP A 61 5.06 0.15 -2.08
C TRP A 61 3.76 -0.56 -1.70
N GLN A 62 2.77 0.23 -1.34
CA GLN A 62 1.40 -0.19 -1.17
C GLN A 62 0.46 0.80 -1.86
N VAL A 63 -0.50 0.28 -2.61
CA VAL A 63 -1.57 1.06 -3.22
C VAL A 63 -2.90 0.65 -2.63
N ASN A 64 -3.66 1.62 -2.19
CA ASN A 64 -5.01 1.45 -1.64
C ASN A 64 -6.02 2.06 -2.60
N PHE A 65 -7.07 1.31 -2.94
CA PHE A 65 -8.20 1.80 -3.71
C PHE A 65 -9.45 1.82 -2.84
N GLU A 66 -10.12 2.96 -2.78
CA GLU A 66 -11.46 3.08 -2.22
C GLU A 66 -12.43 3.43 -3.34
N ASN A 67 -13.18 2.45 -3.81
CA ASN A 67 -14.09 2.60 -4.93
C ASN A 67 -15.48 3.07 -4.46
N LYS A 68 -15.84 4.30 -4.82
CA LYS A 68 -17.13 4.94 -4.59
C LYS A 68 -17.86 5.27 -5.91
N LEU A 69 -17.44 4.65 -7.01
CA LEU A 69 -18.05 4.85 -8.32
C LEU A 69 -19.42 4.19 -8.39
N LEU A 70 -20.33 4.90 -9.02
CA LEU A 70 -21.64 4.36 -9.42
C LEU A 70 -21.58 3.94 -10.88
N MET A 71 -21.76 2.66 -11.13
CA MET A 71 -21.71 2.12 -12.48
C MET A 71 -22.97 2.45 -13.28
N GLY A 72 -22.79 2.77 -14.55
CA GLY A 72 -23.87 3.12 -15.48
C GLY A 72 -24.70 1.90 -15.90
N ASN A 73 -24.12 0.71 -15.76
CA ASN A 73 -24.80 -0.57 -16.00
C ASN A 73 -24.14 -1.69 -15.16
N PRO A 74 -24.80 -2.85 -15.02
CA PRO A 74 -24.24 -3.99 -14.26
C PRO A 74 -22.92 -4.55 -14.81
N GLU A 75 -22.68 -4.40 -16.12
CA GLU A 75 -21.46 -4.87 -16.79
C GLU A 75 -20.34 -3.82 -16.81
N GLY A 76 -20.61 -2.62 -16.28
CA GLY A 76 -19.60 -1.56 -16.18
C GLY A 76 -18.44 -1.94 -15.25
N VAL A 77 -17.21 -1.70 -15.69
CA VAL A 77 -15.99 -1.97 -14.92
C VAL A 77 -15.10 -0.75 -14.96
N ALA A 78 -14.68 -0.31 -13.81
CA ALA A 78 -13.59 0.64 -13.64
C ALA A 78 -12.26 -0.12 -13.63
N VAL A 79 -11.31 0.33 -14.44
CA VAL A 79 -10.00 -0.29 -14.57
C VAL A 79 -8.93 0.70 -14.18
N VAL A 80 -8.00 0.24 -13.34
CA VAL A 80 -6.79 0.98 -12.97
C VAL A 80 -5.59 0.17 -13.39
N ARG A 81 -4.64 0.82 -14.02
CA ARG A 81 -3.36 0.24 -14.40
C ARG A 81 -2.24 0.99 -13.68
N LEU A 82 -1.37 0.25 -13.02
CA LEU A 82 -0.14 0.75 -12.40
C LEU A 82 1.03 0.41 -13.32
N HIS A 83 1.87 1.38 -13.61
CA HIS A 83 2.99 1.23 -14.56
C HIS A 83 4.33 1.12 -13.83
N ASP A 84 5.21 0.31 -14.39
CA ASP A 84 6.59 0.12 -13.91
C ASP A 84 7.51 1.23 -14.44
N ALA A 85 8.39 1.73 -13.58
CA ALA A 85 9.35 2.79 -13.93
C ALA A 85 10.49 2.33 -14.85
N ASN A 86 10.81 1.05 -14.82
CA ASN A 86 12.01 0.52 -15.49
C ASN A 86 11.70 -0.16 -16.82
N ILE A 87 10.46 -0.61 -17.03
CA ILE A 87 10.06 -1.41 -18.18
C ILE A 87 8.77 -0.84 -18.79
N GLU A 88 8.87 -0.25 -19.98
CA GLU A 88 7.83 0.56 -20.61
C GLU A 88 6.47 -0.15 -20.72
N ASP A 89 6.42 -1.38 -21.15
CA ASP A 89 5.13 -2.10 -21.32
C ASP A 89 4.73 -2.96 -20.13
N LYS A 90 5.39 -2.82 -18.99
CA LYS A 90 5.10 -3.60 -17.80
C LYS A 90 4.11 -2.89 -16.91
N PHE A 91 3.03 -3.58 -16.56
CA PHE A 91 1.99 -3.01 -15.69
C PHE A 91 1.24 -4.07 -14.89
N ILE A 92 0.61 -3.63 -13.81
CA ILE A 92 -0.39 -4.37 -13.04
C ILE A 92 -1.73 -3.70 -13.29
N GLU A 93 -2.74 -4.47 -13.72
CA GLU A 93 -4.06 -3.97 -14.07
C GLU A 93 -5.13 -4.59 -13.17
N ILE A 94 -6.06 -3.77 -12.69
CA ILE A 94 -7.13 -4.16 -11.78
C ILE A 94 -8.45 -3.66 -12.34
N GLY A 95 -9.39 -4.59 -12.50
CA GLY A 95 -10.76 -4.26 -12.86
C GLY A 95 -11.72 -4.48 -11.69
N MET A 96 -12.56 -3.47 -11.44
CA MET A 96 -13.59 -3.48 -10.40
C MET A 96 -14.96 -3.22 -11.04
N GLY A 97 -15.79 -4.23 -11.11
CA GLY A 97 -17.15 -4.13 -11.67
C GLY A 97 -18.17 -3.60 -10.69
N GLY A 98 -19.29 -3.16 -11.24
CA GLY A 98 -20.40 -2.59 -10.47
C GLY A 98 -21.21 -3.63 -9.67
N ILE A 99 -22.10 -3.08 -8.83
CA ILE A 99 -23.12 -3.84 -8.11
C ILE A 99 -24.22 -4.24 -9.12
N PRO A 100 -24.80 -5.46 -9.07
CA PRO A 100 -24.67 -6.43 -7.96
C PRO A 100 -23.48 -7.39 -8.06
N ASP A 101 -22.93 -7.59 -9.24
CA ASP A 101 -21.99 -8.71 -9.50
C ASP A 101 -20.62 -8.45 -8.87
N ARG A 102 -20.15 -7.19 -8.90
CA ARG A 102 -18.89 -6.80 -8.28
C ARG A 102 -17.72 -7.69 -8.74
N ASN A 103 -17.63 -7.90 -10.05
CA ASN A 103 -16.53 -8.65 -10.60
C ASN A 103 -15.20 -7.99 -10.22
N PHE A 104 -14.18 -8.80 -10.00
CA PHE A 104 -12.84 -8.36 -9.65
C PHE A 104 -11.82 -9.21 -10.37
N TRP A 105 -10.94 -8.57 -11.10
CA TRP A 105 -9.87 -9.27 -11.77
C TRP A 105 -8.56 -8.50 -11.64
N VAL A 106 -7.47 -9.23 -11.71
CA VAL A 106 -6.11 -8.71 -11.73
C VAL A 106 -5.39 -9.35 -12.89
N ALA A 107 -4.75 -8.53 -13.69
CA ALA A 107 -3.85 -8.97 -14.75
C ALA A 107 -2.50 -8.29 -14.63
N ILE A 108 -1.48 -8.92 -15.18
CA ILE A 108 -0.11 -8.41 -15.21
C ILE A 108 0.38 -8.53 -16.64
N GLN A 109 1.00 -7.48 -17.13
CA GLN A 109 1.76 -7.50 -18.37
C GLN A 109 3.24 -7.63 -18.02
N LEU A 110 3.84 -8.73 -18.45
CA LEU A 110 5.27 -8.98 -18.34
C LEU A 110 5.92 -8.99 -19.71
N PRO A 111 7.20 -8.60 -19.86
CA PRO A 111 7.87 -8.49 -21.16
C PRO A 111 7.92 -9.81 -21.94
N GLU A 112 8.14 -10.92 -21.26
CA GLU A 112 8.31 -12.24 -21.88
C GLU A 112 7.00 -13.02 -21.99
N GLU A 113 6.19 -13.05 -20.93
CA GLU A 113 4.94 -13.81 -20.84
C GLU A 113 3.74 -13.11 -21.47
N GLY A 114 3.84 -11.79 -21.67
CA GLY A 114 2.72 -10.97 -22.15
C GLY A 114 1.66 -10.71 -21.10
N TYR A 115 0.40 -10.52 -21.55
CA TYR A 115 -0.72 -10.20 -20.67
C TYR A 115 -1.32 -11.47 -20.05
N VAL A 116 -1.21 -11.57 -18.71
CA VAL A 116 -1.67 -12.74 -17.94
C VAL A 116 -2.69 -12.32 -16.90
N VAL A 117 -3.89 -12.92 -16.94
CA VAL A 117 -4.89 -12.75 -15.88
C VAL A 117 -4.57 -13.69 -14.73
N VAL A 118 -4.12 -13.14 -13.60
CA VAL A 118 -3.66 -13.91 -12.43
C VAL A 118 -4.78 -14.14 -11.40
N HIS A 119 -5.83 -13.34 -11.45
CA HIS A 119 -7.02 -13.51 -10.63
C HIS A 119 -8.25 -13.04 -11.41
N ASN A 120 -9.35 -13.82 -11.34
CA ASN A 120 -10.64 -13.41 -11.91
C ASN A 120 -11.78 -13.98 -11.07
N LYS A 121 -12.61 -13.10 -10.55
CA LYS A 121 -13.80 -13.42 -9.77
C LYS A 121 -14.99 -12.63 -10.32
N LEU A 122 -15.93 -13.32 -10.95
CA LEU A 122 -17.05 -12.71 -11.66
C LEU A 122 -18.17 -12.21 -10.73
N ASP A 123 -18.32 -12.81 -9.54
CA ASP A 123 -19.34 -12.44 -8.55
C ASP A 123 -18.70 -12.26 -7.17
N ARG A 124 -19.07 -11.18 -6.48
CA ARG A 124 -18.55 -10.82 -5.15
C ARG A 124 -17.03 -10.83 -5.08
N GLY A 125 -16.41 -10.28 -6.11
CA GLY A 125 -14.95 -10.27 -6.24
C GLY A 125 -14.25 -9.24 -5.34
N TRP A 126 -14.97 -8.18 -4.94
CA TRP A 126 -14.47 -7.15 -4.02
C TRP A 126 -15.57 -6.68 -3.07
N LEU A 127 -15.19 -6.08 -1.93
CA LEU A 127 -16.13 -5.63 -0.89
C LEU A 127 -16.35 -4.11 -0.99
N PRO A 128 -17.57 -3.63 -1.33
CA PRO A 128 -17.90 -2.22 -1.32
C PRO A 128 -17.73 -1.60 0.07
N GLY A 129 -17.17 -0.40 0.11
CA GLY A 129 -16.88 0.31 1.36
C GLY A 129 -15.62 -0.14 2.10
N ALA A 130 -14.91 -1.15 1.59
CA ALA A 130 -13.59 -1.54 2.05
C ALA A 130 -12.52 -1.14 1.01
N LYS A 131 -11.28 -0.98 1.47
CA LYS A 131 -10.15 -0.70 0.58
C LYS A 131 -9.68 -1.99 -0.08
N VAL A 132 -9.51 -1.97 -1.39
CA VAL A 132 -8.70 -2.95 -2.11
C VAL A 132 -7.25 -2.53 -1.96
N ILE A 133 -6.38 -3.45 -1.57
CA ILE A 133 -4.99 -3.15 -1.22
C ILE A 133 -4.07 -4.01 -2.07
N LEU A 134 -3.13 -3.38 -2.73
CA LEU A 134 -1.99 -4.00 -3.38
C LEU A 134 -0.73 -3.64 -2.60
N ALA A 135 0.07 -4.61 -2.25
CA ALA A 135 1.36 -4.39 -1.61
C ALA A 135 2.43 -5.19 -2.34
N TYR A 136 3.55 -4.55 -2.61
CA TYR A 136 4.69 -5.16 -3.27
C TYR A 136 5.99 -4.85 -2.51
N ALA A 137 6.85 -5.84 -2.46
CA ALA A 137 8.25 -5.69 -2.08
C ALA A 137 9.08 -6.74 -2.82
N ASP A 138 10.28 -6.39 -3.28
CA ASP A 138 11.16 -7.29 -4.04
C ASP A 138 11.41 -8.63 -3.35
N THR A 139 11.45 -8.63 -2.01
CA THR A 139 11.70 -9.85 -1.23
C THR A 139 10.46 -10.69 -0.95
N ALA A 140 9.25 -10.13 -1.17
CA ALA A 140 7.99 -10.78 -0.81
C ALA A 140 7.03 -10.96 -2.00
N GLY A 141 7.30 -10.29 -3.14
CA GLY A 141 6.41 -10.29 -4.28
C GLY A 141 5.12 -9.49 -4.06
N LEU A 142 4.19 -9.62 -5.01
CA LEU A 142 2.91 -8.91 -5.00
C LEU A 142 1.88 -9.66 -4.15
N THR A 143 1.24 -8.93 -3.25
CA THR A 143 0.12 -9.39 -2.43
C THR A 143 -1.08 -8.50 -2.64
N ILE A 144 -2.27 -9.09 -2.83
CA ILE A 144 -3.51 -8.34 -3.10
C ILE A 144 -4.62 -8.77 -2.16
N ASN A 145 -5.25 -7.78 -1.53
CA ASN A 145 -6.45 -7.92 -0.72
C ASN A 145 -7.61 -7.22 -1.43
N ASN A 146 -8.71 -7.92 -1.66
CA ASN A 146 -9.89 -7.40 -2.36
C ASN A 146 -10.87 -6.63 -1.46
N GLY A 147 -10.45 -6.25 -0.25
CA GLY A 147 -11.26 -5.62 0.78
C GLY A 147 -11.91 -6.61 1.75
N GLU A 148 -12.02 -7.88 1.40
CA GLU A 148 -12.57 -8.95 2.24
C GLU A 148 -11.47 -9.91 2.72
N ARG A 149 -10.57 -10.29 1.81
CA ARG A 149 -9.50 -11.27 2.06
C ARG A 149 -8.34 -11.08 1.10
N ILE A 150 -7.23 -11.69 1.43
CA ILE A 150 -6.09 -11.81 0.51
C ILE A 150 -6.47 -12.81 -0.61
N VAL A 151 -6.36 -12.38 -1.84
CA VAL A 151 -6.69 -13.16 -3.05
C VAL A 151 -5.45 -13.58 -3.84
N ILE A 152 -4.36 -12.83 -3.69
CA ILE A 152 -3.03 -13.14 -4.25
C ILE A 152 -2.01 -12.92 -3.14
N THR A 153 -1.03 -13.80 -3.05
CA THR A 153 0.08 -13.66 -2.10
C THR A 153 1.40 -14.11 -2.74
N ASN A 154 2.44 -13.33 -2.50
CA ASN A 154 3.82 -13.62 -2.90
C ASN A 154 3.97 -13.92 -4.42
N LEU A 155 3.18 -13.25 -5.26
CA LEU A 155 3.30 -13.42 -6.71
C LEU A 155 4.57 -12.70 -7.18
N ASP A 156 5.45 -13.45 -7.81
CA ASP A 156 6.63 -12.88 -8.47
C ASP A 156 6.19 -12.10 -9.72
N VAL A 157 6.62 -10.86 -9.82
CA VAL A 157 6.37 -9.96 -10.95
C VAL A 157 7.69 -9.41 -11.50
N GLU A 158 8.81 -10.11 -11.25
CA GLU A 158 10.14 -9.82 -11.79
C GLU A 158 10.65 -8.39 -11.47
N GLY A 159 10.44 -7.96 -10.23
CA GLY A 159 10.71 -6.58 -9.81
C GLY A 159 9.66 -5.60 -10.34
N PHE A 160 9.19 -4.68 -9.53
CA PHE A 160 8.22 -3.66 -9.95
C PHE A 160 8.44 -2.36 -9.17
N ALA A 161 9.02 -1.36 -9.84
CA ALA A 161 9.11 -0.02 -9.29
C ALA A 161 7.93 0.81 -9.78
N ILE A 162 7.05 1.21 -8.87
CA ILE A 162 5.85 1.96 -9.23
C ILE A 162 6.21 3.39 -9.65
N GLU A 163 5.67 3.87 -10.78
CA GLU A 163 5.95 5.21 -11.31
C GLU A 163 4.70 6.03 -11.58
N SER A 164 3.68 5.40 -12.16
CA SER A 164 2.51 6.11 -12.66
C SER A 164 1.28 5.22 -12.68
N TYR A 165 0.13 5.83 -12.92
CA TYR A 165 -1.11 5.10 -13.15
C TYR A 165 -1.86 5.62 -14.38
N SER A 166 -2.75 4.79 -14.89
CA SER A 166 -3.78 5.20 -15.85
C SER A 166 -5.11 4.54 -15.51
N VAL A 167 -6.20 5.19 -15.90
CA VAL A 167 -7.55 4.69 -15.66
C VAL A 167 -8.36 4.69 -16.93
N TRP A 168 -9.29 3.76 -17.01
CA TRP A 168 -10.24 3.64 -18.11
C TRP A 168 -11.43 2.79 -17.70
N GLY A 169 -12.47 2.75 -18.51
CA GLY A 169 -13.65 1.97 -18.22
C GLY A 169 -13.97 0.97 -19.32
N MET A 170 -14.42 -0.21 -18.92
CA MET A 170 -15.08 -1.14 -19.81
C MET A 170 -16.58 -0.87 -19.78
N LYS A 171 -17.16 -0.74 -20.95
CA LYS A 171 -18.62 -0.67 -21.13
C LYS A 171 -19.13 -2.06 -21.44
N GLY A 172 -20.35 -2.35 -20.99
CA GLY A 172 -21.03 -3.55 -21.45
C GLY A 172 -21.45 -3.45 -22.91
N SER A 173 -22.09 -4.48 -23.41
CA SER A 173 -22.55 -4.60 -24.82
C SER A 173 -23.60 -3.56 -25.26
N GLN A 174 -24.20 -2.86 -24.30
CA GLN A 174 -25.17 -1.80 -24.53
C GLN A 174 -24.57 -0.50 -24.05
N ASP A 175 -24.14 0.33 -24.92
CA ASP A 175 -23.37 1.55 -24.77
C ASP A 175 -23.92 2.70 -23.84
N PRO A 176 -24.22 2.46 -22.54
CA PRO A 176 -24.10 3.51 -21.54
C PRO A 176 -22.64 3.60 -21.06
N PRO A 177 -22.23 4.76 -20.51
CA PRO A 177 -20.91 4.88 -19.90
C PRO A 177 -20.70 3.84 -18.80
N ALA A 178 -19.46 3.45 -18.56
CA ALA A 178 -19.11 2.50 -17.49
C ALA A 178 -19.52 3.03 -16.12
N THR A 179 -19.38 4.33 -15.90
CA THR A 179 -19.69 5.03 -14.66
C THR A 179 -20.60 6.22 -14.91
N THR A 180 -21.37 6.65 -13.90
CA THR A 180 -22.28 7.79 -13.98
C THR A 180 -22.08 8.85 -12.93
N ALA A 181 -21.44 8.50 -11.81
CA ALA A 181 -21.16 9.39 -10.70
C ALA A 181 -20.12 8.79 -9.75
N GLY A 182 -19.68 9.57 -8.79
CA GLY A 182 -18.76 9.14 -7.74
C GLY A 182 -17.30 9.34 -8.10
N PHE A 183 -16.42 8.68 -7.38
CA PHE A 183 -14.98 8.79 -7.57
C PHE A 183 -14.28 7.53 -7.05
N LEU A 184 -13.04 7.36 -7.45
CA LEU A 184 -12.14 6.36 -6.89
C LEU A 184 -10.99 7.08 -6.20
N ASN A 185 -10.82 6.84 -4.91
CA ASN A 185 -9.62 7.26 -4.22
C ASN A 185 -8.48 6.28 -4.49
N LEU A 186 -7.35 6.80 -4.91
CA LEU A 186 -6.11 6.06 -5.04
C LEU A 186 -5.10 6.67 -4.08
N GLU A 187 -4.57 5.86 -3.14
CA GLU A 187 -3.55 6.27 -2.19
C GLU A 187 -2.32 5.39 -2.38
N VAL A 188 -1.18 6.02 -2.65
CA VAL A 188 0.11 5.33 -2.81
C VAL A 188 0.97 5.61 -1.60
N LEU A 189 1.47 4.55 -0.98
CA LEU A 189 2.43 4.57 0.10
C LEU A 189 3.71 3.94 -0.44
N SER A 190 4.84 4.63 -0.37
CA SER A 190 6.13 4.11 -0.83
C SER A 190 7.19 4.21 0.25
N GLY A 191 8.18 3.33 0.19
CA GLY A 191 9.24 3.18 1.18
C GLY A 191 9.11 1.93 2.04
N ASP A 192 10.22 1.49 2.65
CA ASP A 192 10.22 0.31 3.53
C ASP A 192 9.59 0.68 4.88
N PRO A 193 8.48 0.06 5.30
CA PRO A 193 7.89 0.29 6.62
C PRO A 193 8.84 -0.08 7.77
N LYS A 194 9.92 -0.84 7.50
CA LYS A 194 10.97 -1.10 8.48
C LYS A 194 11.79 0.14 8.82
N ASP A 195 11.85 1.10 7.92
CA ASP A 195 12.57 2.37 8.13
C ASP A 195 11.73 3.39 8.92
N GLY A 196 10.46 3.11 9.12
CA GLY A 196 9.56 3.99 9.87
C GLY A 196 9.74 3.90 11.40
N PRO A 197 9.45 4.98 12.14
CA PRO A 197 9.59 5.02 13.60
C PRO A 197 8.72 3.96 14.31
N LEU A 198 7.66 3.49 13.69
CA LEU A 198 6.79 2.44 14.22
C LEU A 198 7.46 1.06 14.26
N HIS A 199 8.45 0.79 13.39
CA HIS A 199 9.20 -0.46 13.44
C HIS A 199 9.96 -0.63 14.76
N MET A 200 10.47 0.47 15.31
CA MET A 200 11.19 0.47 16.59
C MET A 200 10.27 0.48 17.83
N PHE A 201 8.97 0.68 17.65
CA PHE A 201 8.00 0.76 18.75
C PHE A 201 8.04 -0.43 19.72
N PRO A 202 8.12 -1.70 19.26
CA PRO A 202 8.26 -2.85 20.15
C PRO A 202 9.51 -2.78 21.02
N PHE A 203 10.62 -2.30 20.47
CA PHE A 203 11.89 -2.17 21.19
C PHE A 203 11.84 -1.08 22.25
N TYR A 204 11.19 0.07 21.97
CA TYR A 204 10.96 1.12 22.96
C TYR A 204 10.08 0.63 24.10
N LEU A 205 9.05 -0.16 23.80
CA LEU A 205 8.15 -0.69 24.80
C LEU A 205 8.85 -1.72 25.70
N VAL A 206 9.68 -2.60 25.13
CA VAL A 206 10.50 -3.55 25.91
C VAL A 206 11.53 -2.81 26.75
N GLY A 207 12.17 -1.78 26.22
CA GLY A 207 13.11 -0.92 26.98
C GLY A 207 12.43 -0.22 28.15
N ALA A 208 11.28 0.38 27.94
CA ALA A 208 10.51 1.05 29.00
C ALA A 208 10.06 0.06 30.10
N LEU A 209 9.57 -1.14 29.72
CA LEU A 209 9.22 -2.21 30.65
C LEU A 209 10.43 -2.67 31.48
N GLY A 210 11.58 -2.82 30.84
CA GLY A 210 12.85 -3.16 31.51
C GLY A 210 13.24 -2.15 32.58
N ILE A 211 13.11 -0.86 32.30
CA ILE A 211 13.38 0.22 33.26
C ILE A 211 12.40 0.15 34.44
N VAL A 212 11.11 -0.03 34.19
CA VAL A 212 10.09 -0.15 35.23
C VAL A 212 10.37 -1.36 36.14
N ILE A 213 10.70 -2.52 35.57
CA ILE A 213 11.02 -3.72 36.33
C ILE A 213 12.28 -3.50 37.18
N ALA A 214 13.34 -2.92 36.60
CA ALA A 214 14.55 -2.60 37.33
C ALA A 214 14.27 -1.65 38.50
N PHE A 215 13.45 -0.63 38.29
CA PHE A 215 13.06 0.30 39.34
C PHE A 215 12.28 -0.39 40.47
N LEU A 216 11.31 -1.25 40.13
CA LEU A 216 10.54 -2.02 41.12
C LEU A 216 11.42 -3.00 41.92
N LEU A 217 12.39 -3.66 41.29
CA LEU A 217 13.33 -4.55 41.99
C LEU A 217 14.25 -3.76 42.96
N PHE A 218 14.67 -2.57 42.56
CA PHE A 218 15.48 -1.71 43.39
C PHE A 218 14.71 -1.18 44.61
N THR A 219 13.45 -0.78 44.44
CA THR A 219 12.63 -0.28 45.54
C THR A 219 12.27 -1.39 46.53
N LYS A 220 11.99 -2.62 46.03
CA LYS A 220 11.67 -3.79 46.88
C LYS A 220 12.88 -4.24 47.73
N LYS A 221 14.10 -4.04 47.23
CA LYS A 221 15.32 -4.41 48.00
C LYS A 221 15.69 -3.40 49.09
N ARG A 222 15.00 -2.26 49.10
CA ARG A 222 15.29 -1.16 50.04
C ARG A 222 14.34 -1.11 51.24
N ASN A 223 13.23 -1.84 51.20
CA ASN A 223 12.31 -2.13 52.29
C ASN A 223 12.63 -3.52 52.91
#